data_c090f3c067695fe50a99de3a32caa121
#
_entry.id   c090f3c067695fe50a99de3a32caa121
#
_cell.length_a   1.000
_cell.length_b   1.000
_cell.length_c   1.000
_cell.angle_alpha   90.00
_cell.angle_beta   90.00
_cell.angle_gamma   90.00
#
_symmetry.space_group_name_H-M   'P 1'
#
loop_
_entity.id
_entity.type
_entity.pdbx_description
1 polymer ?
#
loop_
_entity_poly.entity_id
_entity_poly.type
_entity_poly.pdbx_seq_one_letter_code
_entity_poly.pdbx_strand_id
1 'polypeptide(L)'
;MAYNKISNKTQTKDVKYLSKDYNSYKDKLMEFAEIYFPNNFNDFSEGNPGMMFLEMAAYVGDVLSFYTDTQLRECFLLLAQEKENLYNLAYALGYKPKVTSAASVNLEMFQLVPSINIGGEYLPDYSYTLDIEAGSTFNSTEGATFYTTDDVRFGFSSSFDPTIVNIYQYDTSSNPEYYLLKKNIKSVSGTKKTQTFVINDVEQFKTLTLFDKNIISIETIVDSDGNDWTEVPYLAQDTTFEQLKNNAANDPDLHAYNQQTPYLLKIKKVPKRFVTRFKLDNTLEIQFGPGSTVNSDSCIVPDPNNIGLGINDGRSKLDVAYDPSN
;
A
#
# COMPACT_ATOMS: atom_id res chain seq x y z
N MET A 1 76.85 -33.92 16.28
CA MET A 1 75.68 -33.13 16.81
C MET A 1 74.68 -32.98 15.71
N ALA A 2 73.60 -33.73 15.77
CA ALA A 2 72.54 -33.69 14.78
C ALA A 2 71.47 -32.68 15.29
N TYR A 3 71.31 -31.61 14.52
CA TYR A 3 70.24 -30.63 14.79
C TYR A 3 68.89 -31.19 14.34
N ASN A 4 68.03 -31.51 15.32
CA ASN A 4 66.63 -31.82 15.08
C ASN A 4 65.89 -30.57 14.65
N LYS A 5 65.54 -30.48 13.38
CA LYS A 5 64.69 -29.46 12.81
C LYS A 5 63.23 -29.75 13.21
N ILE A 6 62.78 -29.11 14.27
CA ILE A 6 61.37 -29.13 14.66
C ILE A 6 60.58 -28.42 13.53
N SER A 7 59.95 -29.20 12.68
CA SER A 7 58.97 -28.71 11.68
C SER A 7 57.73 -28.22 12.42
N ASN A 8 57.69 -26.91 12.69
CA ASN A 8 56.42 -26.24 13.02
C ASN A 8 55.51 -26.27 11.79
N LYS A 9 54.79 -27.36 11.57
CA LYS A 9 53.61 -27.34 10.74
C LYS A 9 52.58 -26.49 11.47
N THR A 10 52.53 -25.20 11.16
CA THR A 10 51.36 -24.36 11.40
C THR A 10 50.23 -24.99 10.56
N GLN A 11 49.44 -25.87 11.16
CA GLN A 11 48.16 -26.26 10.58
C GLN A 11 47.31 -25.00 10.54
N THR A 12 47.24 -24.37 9.41
CA THR A 12 46.17 -23.43 9.09
C THR A 12 44.92 -24.24 9.06
N LYS A 13 44.18 -24.22 10.18
CA LYS A 13 42.93 -24.91 10.36
C LYS A 13 41.90 -24.11 9.55
N ASP A 14 41.66 -24.51 8.31
CA ASP A 14 40.52 -24.02 7.54
C ASP A 14 39.25 -24.51 8.22
N VAL A 15 38.70 -23.68 9.06
CA VAL A 15 37.38 -23.91 9.69
C VAL A 15 36.34 -23.74 8.59
N LYS A 16 35.90 -24.82 8.00
CA LYS A 16 34.77 -24.82 7.08
C LYS A 16 33.49 -24.57 7.89
N TYR A 17 33.05 -23.36 7.92
CA TYR A 17 31.77 -22.95 8.58
C TYR A 17 30.51 -23.42 7.84
N LEU A 18 30.61 -24.21 6.79
CA LEU A 18 29.55 -24.67 5.91
C LEU A 18 29.00 -26.05 6.24
N SER A 19 29.11 -26.49 7.49
CA SER A 19 28.41 -27.71 7.90
C SER A 19 26.96 -27.36 8.20
N LYS A 20 26.03 -28.05 7.53
CA LYS A 20 24.60 -27.76 7.63
C LYS A 20 23.76 -28.96 8.04
N ASP A 21 24.35 -30.12 8.17
CA ASP A 21 23.69 -31.38 8.44
C ASP A 21 24.29 -32.11 9.64
N TYR A 22 23.49 -32.92 10.29
CA TYR A 22 23.84 -33.67 11.48
C TYR A 22 25.16 -34.43 11.36
N ASN A 23 25.37 -35.18 10.28
CA ASN A 23 26.59 -35.95 10.08
C ASN A 23 27.85 -35.08 10.05
N SER A 24 27.77 -33.96 9.35
CA SER A 24 28.88 -33.02 9.26
C SER A 24 29.20 -32.33 10.61
N TYR A 25 28.19 -32.07 11.43
CA TYR A 25 28.41 -31.60 12.80
C TYR A 25 29.04 -32.68 13.71
N LYS A 26 28.52 -33.91 13.62
CA LYS A 26 29.04 -35.06 14.36
C LYS A 26 30.52 -35.29 14.05
N ASP A 27 30.88 -35.36 12.74
CA ASP A 27 32.26 -35.59 12.33
C ASP A 27 33.21 -34.48 12.81
N LYS A 28 32.79 -33.26 12.80
CA LYS A 28 33.58 -32.12 13.28
C LYS A 28 33.72 -32.12 14.80
N LEU A 29 32.69 -32.46 15.52
CA LEU A 29 32.75 -32.60 16.99
C LEU A 29 33.67 -33.75 17.40
N MET A 30 33.68 -34.84 16.64
CA MET A 30 34.61 -35.95 16.85
C MET A 30 36.05 -35.49 16.57
N GLU A 31 36.32 -34.86 15.44
CA GLU A 31 37.65 -34.29 15.12
C GLU A 31 38.11 -33.27 16.19
N PHE A 32 37.19 -32.44 16.64
CA PHE A 32 37.47 -31.50 17.74
C PHE A 32 37.87 -32.22 19.05
N ALA A 33 37.11 -33.27 19.42
CA ALA A 33 37.36 -34.03 20.62
C ALA A 33 38.70 -34.78 20.55
N GLU A 34 39.05 -35.36 19.40
CA GLU A 34 40.38 -36.00 19.18
C GLU A 34 41.54 -35.03 19.32
N ILE A 35 41.41 -33.79 18.82
CA ILE A 35 42.48 -32.81 18.80
C ILE A 35 42.68 -32.19 20.19
N TYR A 36 41.61 -31.84 20.88
CA TYR A 36 41.65 -31.02 22.11
C TYR A 36 41.59 -31.87 23.40
N PHE A 37 41.04 -33.07 23.33
CA PHE A 37 40.87 -33.95 24.49
C PHE A 37 41.40 -35.37 24.28
N PRO A 38 42.62 -35.52 23.70
CA PRO A 38 43.15 -36.84 23.30
C PRO A 38 43.34 -37.82 24.47
N ASN A 39 43.54 -37.31 25.67
CA ASN A 39 43.76 -38.14 26.87
C ASN A 39 42.48 -38.43 27.66
N ASN A 40 41.44 -37.66 27.43
CA ASN A 40 40.19 -37.75 28.22
C ASN A 40 39.07 -38.43 27.46
N PHE A 41 39.11 -38.40 26.14
CA PHE A 41 38.04 -38.90 25.28
C PHE A 41 38.61 -39.60 24.04
N ASN A 42 38.77 -40.92 24.12
CA ASN A 42 39.37 -41.75 23.05
C ASN A 42 38.41 -42.84 22.55
N ASP A 43 37.24 -43.01 23.18
CA ASP A 43 36.27 -44.05 22.80
C ASP A 43 35.06 -43.37 22.11
N PHE A 44 35.00 -43.54 20.80
CA PHE A 44 33.92 -43.06 19.93
C PHE A 44 32.91 -44.17 19.57
N SER A 45 32.83 -45.22 20.42
CA SER A 45 31.82 -46.25 20.21
C SER A 45 30.43 -45.75 20.53
N GLU A 46 29.42 -46.26 19.82
CA GLU A 46 28.00 -45.86 19.97
C GLU A 46 27.45 -46.11 21.41
N GLY A 47 28.06 -47.01 22.19
CA GLY A 47 27.69 -47.30 23.58
C GLY A 47 28.27 -46.35 24.61
N ASN A 48 29.14 -45.45 24.25
CA ASN A 48 29.79 -44.53 25.16
C ASN A 48 28.90 -43.30 25.49
N PRO A 49 28.63 -42.98 26.76
CA PRO A 49 27.91 -41.79 27.17
C PRO A 49 28.49 -40.49 26.59
N GLY A 50 29.81 -40.39 26.41
CA GLY A 50 30.45 -39.24 25.78
C GLY A 50 30.04 -39.07 24.34
N MET A 51 29.91 -40.16 23.58
CA MET A 51 29.44 -40.14 22.19
C MET A 51 27.99 -39.68 22.11
N MET A 52 27.14 -40.11 23.07
CA MET A 52 25.76 -39.65 23.15
C MET A 52 25.66 -38.10 23.33
N PHE A 53 26.54 -37.49 24.10
CA PHE A 53 26.59 -36.04 24.27
C PHE A 53 27.05 -35.33 22.99
N LEU A 54 28.04 -35.90 22.25
CA LEU A 54 28.46 -35.38 20.97
C LEU A 54 27.34 -35.45 19.93
N GLU A 55 26.59 -36.53 19.90
CA GLU A 55 25.44 -36.68 19.01
C GLU A 55 24.30 -35.73 19.34
N MET A 56 24.01 -35.53 20.63
CA MET A 56 23.06 -34.51 21.08
C MET A 56 23.50 -33.12 20.68
N ALA A 57 24.79 -32.77 20.82
CA ALA A 57 25.32 -31.47 20.40
C ALA A 57 25.25 -31.30 18.89
N ALA A 58 25.55 -32.36 18.11
CA ALA A 58 25.40 -32.36 16.67
C ALA A 58 23.94 -32.17 16.22
N TYR A 59 23.01 -32.84 16.90
CA TYR A 59 21.58 -32.66 16.64
C TYR A 59 21.10 -31.22 16.92
N VAL A 60 21.50 -30.63 18.06
CA VAL A 60 21.19 -29.24 18.38
C VAL A 60 21.79 -28.31 17.34
N GLY A 61 23.02 -28.56 16.88
CA GLY A 61 23.69 -27.81 15.83
C GLY A 61 22.92 -27.85 14.51
N ASP A 62 22.43 -29.03 14.13
CA ASP A 62 21.63 -29.21 12.91
C ASP A 62 20.29 -28.46 12.99
N VAL A 63 19.56 -28.59 14.08
CA VAL A 63 18.31 -27.87 14.34
C VAL A 63 18.53 -26.35 14.30
N LEU A 64 19.56 -25.84 14.98
CA LEU A 64 19.87 -24.40 14.96
C LEU A 64 20.26 -23.91 13.56
N SER A 65 21.03 -24.72 12.81
CA SER A 65 21.36 -24.39 11.41
C SER A 65 20.11 -24.31 10.54
N PHE A 66 19.20 -25.27 10.68
CA PHE A 66 17.93 -25.28 9.95
C PHE A 66 17.08 -24.04 10.27
N TYR A 67 16.93 -23.69 11.56
CA TYR A 67 16.20 -22.48 11.93
C TYR A 67 16.86 -21.21 11.40
N THR A 68 18.18 -21.13 11.45
CA THR A 68 18.93 -19.97 10.94
C THR A 68 18.75 -19.83 9.42
N ASP A 69 18.87 -20.93 8.68
CA ASP A 69 18.66 -20.92 7.23
C ASP A 69 17.22 -20.56 6.86
N THR A 70 16.25 -21.07 7.63
CA THR A 70 14.83 -20.72 7.45
C THR A 70 14.60 -19.24 7.71
N GLN A 71 15.11 -18.69 8.83
CA GLN A 71 15.00 -17.27 9.14
C GLN A 71 15.66 -16.38 8.06
N LEU A 72 16.82 -16.79 7.54
CA LEU A 72 17.46 -16.07 6.44
C LEU A 72 16.63 -16.11 5.16
N ARG A 73 16.03 -17.23 4.84
CA ARG A 73 15.14 -17.35 3.67
C ARG A 73 13.92 -16.46 3.81
N GLU A 74 13.34 -16.39 4.99
CA GLU A 74 12.17 -15.55 5.27
C GLU A 74 12.48 -14.04 5.15
N CYS A 75 13.76 -13.62 5.17
CA CYS A 75 14.15 -12.23 4.92
C CYS A 75 14.12 -11.84 3.43
N PHE A 76 14.04 -12.80 2.51
CA PHE A 76 14.04 -12.53 1.08
C PHE A 76 12.64 -12.73 0.48
N LEU A 77 12.13 -11.71 -0.21
CA LEU A 77 10.79 -11.73 -0.79
C LEU A 77 10.51 -12.95 -1.71
N LEU A 78 11.53 -13.39 -2.47
CA LEU A 78 11.40 -14.53 -3.37
C LEU A 78 11.44 -15.89 -2.67
N LEU A 79 11.95 -15.95 -1.44
CA LEU A 79 12.17 -17.19 -0.70
C LEU A 79 11.27 -17.32 0.52
N ALA A 80 10.65 -16.22 0.97
CA ALA A 80 9.76 -16.20 2.11
C ALA A 80 8.50 -17.03 1.82
N GLN A 81 8.12 -17.89 2.76
CA GLN A 81 6.96 -18.78 2.70
C GLN A 81 5.88 -18.38 3.68
N GLU A 82 6.26 -17.77 4.80
CA GLU A 82 5.34 -17.29 5.81
C GLU A 82 4.57 -16.08 5.29
N LYS A 83 3.24 -16.17 5.29
CA LYS A 83 2.35 -15.12 4.78
C LYS A 83 2.58 -13.77 5.48
N GLU A 84 2.86 -13.81 6.79
CA GLU A 84 3.13 -12.61 7.58
C GLU A 84 4.41 -11.90 7.12
N ASN A 85 5.47 -12.65 6.91
CA ASN A 85 6.74 -12.12 6.43
C ASN A 85 6.61 -11.55 5.02
N LEU A 86 5.87 -12.24 4.13
CA LEU A 86 5.57 -11.73 2.78
C LEU A 86 4.84 -10.40 2.82
N TYR A 87 3.84 -10.24 3.69
CA TYR A 87 3.12 -8.98 3.84
C TYR A 87 4.03 -7.87 4.37
N ASN A 88 4.82 -8.17 5.41
CA ASN A 88 5.75 -7.21 6.00
C ASN A 88 6.81 -6.76 5.00
N LEU A 89 7.38 -7.68 4.21
CA LEU A 89 8.33 -7.37 3.15
C LEU A 89 7.69 -6.55 2.03
N ALA A 90 6.45 -6.88 1.63
CA ALA A 90 5.70 -6.12 0.63
C ALA A 90 5.46 -4.68 1.10
N TYR A 91 5.02 -4.48 2.35
CA TYR A 91 4.84 -3.15 2.93
C TYR A 91 6.16 -2.38 3.05
N ALA A 92 7.26 -3.05 3.45
CA ALA A 92 8.59 -2.43 3.52
C ALA A 92 9.08 -1.94 2.15
N LEU A 93 8.69 -2.61 1.07
CA LEU A 93 8.98 -2.20 -0.31
C LEU A 93 7.96 -1.19 -0.86
N GLY A 94 6.99 -0.75 -0.08
CA GLY A 94 5.96 0.20 -0.50
C GLY A 94 4.80 -0.42 -1.29
N TYR A 95 4.74 -1.74 -1.40
CA TYR A 95 3.62 -2.44 -2.03
C TYR A 95 2.54 -2.75 -1.00
N LYS A 96 1.31 -2.32 -1.27
CA LYS A 96 0.14 -2.64 -0.44
C LYS A 96 -0.56 -3.88 -1.01
N PRO A 97 -0.48 -5.04 -0.32
CA PRO A 97 -1.14 -6.26 -0.78
C PRO A 97 -2.66 -6.06 -0.85
N LYS A 98 -3.28 -6.58 -1.90
CA LYS A 98 -4.74 -6.61 -2.05
C LYS A 98 -5.24 -8.01 -1.75
N VAL A 99 -6.10 -8.13 -0.77
CA VAL A 99 -6.68 -9.41 -0.35
C VAL A 99 -7.79 -9.84 -1.30
N THR A 100 -8.53 -8.87 -1.83
CA THR A 100 -9.63 -9.08 -2.75
C THR A 100 -9.65 -8.01 -3.83
N SER A 101 -10.27 -8.31 -4.94
CA SER A 101 -10.54 -7.36 -6.02
C SER A 101 -12.01 -7.43 -6.41
N ALA A 102 -12.61 -6.27 -6.65
CA ALA A 102 -13.95 -6.22 -7.18
C ALA A 102 -13.97 -6.72 -8.63
N ALA A 103 -15.06 -7.37 -9.03
CA ALA A 103 -15.34 -7.58 -10.43
C ALA A 103 -15.58 -6.23 -11.09
N SER A 104 -15.01 -6.00 -12.27
CA SER A 104 -15.21 -4.77 -13.03
C SER A 104 -15.87 -5.08 -14.35
N VAL A 105 -16.74 -4.16 -14.78
CA VAL A 105 -17.45 -4.22 -16.06
C VAL A 105 -17.44 -2.85 -16.70
N ASN A 106 -17.37 -2.81 -18.02
CA ASN A 106 -17.59 -1.59 -18.77
C ASN A 106 -19.08 -1.52 -19.14
N LEU A 107 -19.75 -0.52 -18.63
CA LEU A 107 -21.14 -0.23 -18.93
C LEU A 107 -21.21 0.74 -20.10
N GLU A 108 -22.04 0.42 -21.08
CA GLU A 108 -22.42 1.36 -22.14
C GLU A 108 -23.68 2.09 -21.69
N MET A 109 -23.59 3.39 -21.51
CA MET A 109 -24.71 4.22 -21.12
C MET A 109 -25.21 5.03 -22.30
N PHE A 110 -26.54 5.12 -22.41
CA PHE A 110 -27.20 5.83 -23.48
C PHE A 110 -28.13 6.90 -22.93
N GLN A 111 -28.10 8.06 -23.54
CA GLN A 111 -29.04 9.13 -23.25
C GLN A 111 -29.60 9.70 -24.55
N LEU A 112 -30.91 9.86 -24.63
CA LEU A 112 -31.57 10.59 -25.70
C LEU A 112 -31.63 12.07 -25.35
N VAL A 113 -31.25 12.92 -26.30
CA VAL A 113 -31.38 14.37 -26.20
C VAL A 113 -32.10 14.90 -27.42
N PRO A 114 -32.94 15.95 -27.32
CA PRO A 114 -33.58 16.56 -28.45
C PRO A 114 -32.54 17.28 -29.31
N SER A 115 -32.91 17.56 -30.55
CA SER A 115 -32.10 18.43 -31.43
C SER A 115 -32.44 19.91 -31.23
N ILE A 116 -31.45 20.76 -31.41
CA ILE A 116 -31.59 22.21 -31.46
C ILE A 116 -31.09 22.68 -32.83
N ASN A 117 -31.82 23.60 -33.46
CA ASN A 117 -31.40 24.21 -34.71
C ASN A 117 -30.65 25.51 -34.42
N ILE A 118 -29.37 25.55 -34.76
CA ILE A 118 -28.51 26.72 -34.62
C ILE A 118 -28.00 27.12 -36.01
N GLY A 119 -28.52 28.20 -36.53
CA GLY A 119 -28.07 28.74 -37.84
C GLY A 119 -28.35 27.85 -39.04
N GLY A 120 -29.30 26.92 -38.95
CA GLY A 120 -29.64 25.99 -40.04
C GLY A 120 -29.01 24.59 -39.88
N GLU A 121 -28.14 24.41 -38.90
CA GLU A 121 -27.61 23.09 -38.51
C GLU A 121 -28.38 22.52 -37.31
N TYR A 122 -28.72 21.23 -37.39
CA TYR A 122 -29.33 20.50 -36.31
C TYR A 122 -28.25 19.83 -35.47
N LEU A 123 -28.14 20.24 -34.22
CA LEU A 123 -27.15 19.72 -33.25
C LEU A 123 -27.85 19.15 -32.02
N PRO A 124 -27.22 18.24 -31.25
CA PRO A 124 -27.78 17.78 -29.99
C PRO A 124 -27.85 18.94 -28.99
N ASP A 125 -28.98 19.03 -28.30
CA ASP A 125 -29.18 20.05 -27.25
C ASP A 125 -28.55 19.54 -25.95
N TYR A 126 -27.33 19.97 -25.65
CA TYR A 126 -26.60 19.59 -24.46
C TYR A 126 -27.15 20.18 -23.15
N SER A 127 -28.14 21.08 -23.20
CA SER A 127 -28.81 21.57 -21.99
C SER A 127 -29.68 20.51 -21.31
N TYR A 128 -30.05 19.47 -22.05
CA TYR A 128 -30.79 18.30 -21.53
C TYR A 128 -29.91 17.14 -21.10
N THR A 129 -28.57 17.32 -21.12
CA THR A 129 -27.67 16.24 -20.71
C THR A 129 -27.69 16.05 -19.20
N LEU A 130 -27.61 14.78 -18.78
CA LEU A 130 -27.56 14.39 -17.39
C LEU A 130 -26.10 14.22 -16.94
N ASP A 131 -25.85 14.63 -15.72
CA ASP A 131 -24.63 14.31 -14.99
C ASP A 131 -24.96 13.24 -13.95
N ILE A 132 -24.26 12.09 -14.01
CA ILE A 132 -24.39 10.99 -13.06
C ILE A 132 -23.16 11.03 -12.16
N GLU A 133 -23.37 11.15 -10.86
CA GLU A 133 -22.25 11.22 -9.90
C GLU A 133 -21.59 9.85 -9.70
N ALA A 134 -20.30 9.87 -9.39
CA ALA A 134 -19.53 8.70 -8.99
C ALA A 134 -20.23 8.00 -7.80
N GLY A 135 -20.19 6.66 -7.80
CA GLY A 135 -20.89 5.88 -6.78
C GLY A 135 -22.37 5.63 -7.06
N SER A 136 -22.90 6.05 -8.20
CA SER A 136 -24.24 5.66 -8.64
C SER A 136 -24.33 4.17 -8.88
N THR A 137 -25.41 3.54 -8.42
CA THR A 137 -25.59 2.09 -8.45
C THR A 137 -26.44 1.63 -9.62
N PHE A 138 -26.03 0.53 -10.24
CA PHE A 138 -26.71 -0.13 -11.32
C PHE A 138 -26.92 -1.60 -10.96
N ASN A 139 -28.13 -2.10 -11.15
CA ASN A 139 -28.48 -3.49 -10.90
C ASN A 139 -28.59 -4.26 -12.21
N SER A 140 -27.96 -5.41 -12.28
CA SER A 140 -28.17 -6.37 -13.35
C SER A 140 -29.52 -7.04 -13.21
N THR A 141 -30.07 -7.54 -14.30
CA THR A 141 -31.26 -8.39 -14.31
C THR A 141 -31.10 -9.65 -13.45
N GLU A 142 -29.88 -10.10 -13.22
CA GLU A 142 -29.56 -11.25 -12.39
C GLU A 142 -29.31 -10.89 -10.91
N GLY A 143 -29.48 -9.62 -10.52
CA GLY A 143 -29.38 -9.14 -9.15
C GLY A 143 -27.97 -8.73 -8.72
N ALA A 144 -26.98 -8.73 -9.61
CA ALA A 144 -25.65 -8.19 -9.30
C ALA A 144 -25.69 -6.66 -9.30
N THR A 145 -25.12 -6.04 -8.26
CA THR A 145 -25.04 -4.59 -8.12
C THR A 145 -23.66 -4.11 -8.51
N PHE A 146 -23.61 -3.09 -9.35
CA PHE A 146 -22.40 -2.38 -9.77
C PHE A 146 -22.55 -0.90 -9.44
N TYR A 147 -21.44 -0.22 -9.20
CA TYR A 147 -21.41 1.23 -9.03
C TYR A 147 -20.32 1.87 -9.90
N THR A 148 -20.56 3.11 -10.31
CA THR A 148 -19.61 3.87 -11.11
C THR A 148 -18.43 4.33 -10.26
N THR A 149 -17.22 4.24 -10.79
CA THR A 149 -16.01 4.76 -10.14
C THR A 149 -15.84 6.25 -10.35
N ASP A 150 -16.33 6.77 -11.47
CA ASP A 150 -16.15 8.14 -11.90
C ASP A 150 -17.51 8.78 -12.26
N ASP A 151 -17.56 10.12 -12.29
CA ASP A 151 -18.75 10.83 -12.76
C ASP A 151 -18.92 10.67 -14.27
N VAL A 152 -20.17 10.54 -14.67
CA VAL A 152 -20.55 10.44 -16.06
C VAL A 152 -21.20 11.73 -16.52
N ARG A 153 -20.62 12.40 -17.47
CA ARG A 153 -21.14 13.63 -18.06
C ARG A 153 -21.35 13.46 -19.54
N PHE A 154 -22.59 13.38 -19.98
CA PHE A 154 -22.90 13.24 -21.40
C PHE A 154 -22.60 14.51 -22.20
N GLY A 155 -22.70 15.68 -21.58
CA GLY A 155 -22.40 16.96 -22.20
C GLY A 155 -20.91 17.27 -22.37
N PHE A 156 -20.02 16.39 -21.87
CA PHE A 156 -18.58 16.56 -21.96
C PHE A 156 -17.94 15.41 -22.75
N SER A 157 -17.10 15.76 -23.71
CA SER A 157 -16.35 14.79 -24.50
C SER A 157 -14.88 15.16 -24.55
N SER A 158 -14.01 14.19 -24.28
CA SER A 158 -12.56 14.34 -24.38
C SER A 158 -11.93 13.12 -25.02
N SER A 159 -10.63 13.19 -25.35
CA SER A 159 -9.91 12.04 -25.89
C SER A 159 -9.83 10.86 -24.92
N PHE A 160 -9.93 11.11 -23.60
CA PHE A 160 -9.91 10.09 -22.56
C PHE A 160 -11.30 9.59 -22.17
N ASP A 161 -12.33 10.39 -22.39
CA ASP A 161 -13.72 10.09 -22.08
C ASP A 161 -14.62 10.59 -23.22
N PRO A 162 -14.60 9.88 -24.37
CA PRO A 162 -15.34 10.32 -25.56
C PRO A 162 -16.84 10.07 -25.39
N THR A 163 -17.65 11.06 -25.77
CA THR A 163 -19.09 10.91 -25.97
C THR A 163 -19.35 10.68 -27.44
N ILE A 164 -19.92 9.52 -27.79
CA ILE A 164 -20.31 9.20 -29.16
C ILE A 164 -21.71 9.74 -29.40
N VAL A 165 -21.87 10.51 -30.48
CA VAL A 165 -23.14 11.14 -30.85
C VAL A 165 -23.65 10.51 -32.13
N ASN A 166 -24.86 9.91 -32.08
CA ASN A 166 -25.53 9.32 -33.22
C ASN A 166 -26.93 9.95 -33.36
N ILE A 167 -27.42 10.08 -34.59
CA ILE A 167 -28.81 10.45 -34.82
C ILE A 167 -29.69 9.22 -34.47
N TYR A 168 -30.66 9.40 -33.62
CA TYR A 168 -31.59 8.35 -33.24
C TYR A 168 -32.85 8.36 -34.12
N GLN A 169 -33.44 9.52 -34.31
CA GLN A 169 -34.68 9.67 -35.04
C GLN A 169 -34.68 10.93 -35.90
N TYR A 170 -35.32 10.83 -37.06
CA TYR A 170 -35.60 11.93 -37.94
C TYR A 170 -37.07 12.34 -37.90
N ASP A 171 -37.38 13.61 -38.05
CA ASP A 171 -38.72 14.10 -38.23
C ASP A 171 -39.27 13.79 -39.64
N THR A 172 -40.55 14.13 -39.88
CA THR A 172 -41.20 13.96 -41.20
C THR A 172 -40.51 14.75 -42.33
N SER A 173 -39.70 15.73 -42.01
CA SER A 173 -38.97 16.59 -42.93
C SER A 173 -37.52 16.13 -43.14
N SER A 174 -37.17 14.92 -42.66
CA SER A 174 -35.80 14.35 -42.70
C SER A 174 -34.76 15.16 -41.92
N ASN A 175 -35.18 15.96 -40.93
CA ASN A 175 -34.26 16.60 -40.02
C ASN A 175 -34.06 15.74 -38.76
N PRO A 176 -32.87 15.75 -38.15
CA PRO A 176 -32.67 15.06 -36.87
C PRO A 176 -33.61 15.60 -35.80
N GLU A 177 -34.43 14.75 -35.20
CA GLU A 177 -35.35 15.07 -34.10
C GLU A 177 -34.70 14.77 -32.76
N TYR A 178 -34.07 13.56 -32.64
CA TYR A 178 -33.39 13.13 -31.45
C TYR A 178 -32.02 12.58 -31.76
N TYR A 179 -31.08 12.87 -30.86
CA TYR A 179 -29.73 12.31 -30.85
C TYR A 179 -29.56 11.30 -29.69
N LEU A 180 -28.83 10.23 -29.95
CA LEU A 180 -28.40 9.25 -28.98
C LEU A 180 -26.95 9.53 -28.58
N LEU A 181 -26.75 9.95 -27.35
CA LEU A 181 -25.42 10.07 -26.74
C LEU A 181 -25.06 8.74 -26.11
N LYS A 182 -23.84 8.26 -26.37
CA LYS A 182 -23.31 7.02 -25.83
C LYS A 182 -22.00 7.28 -25.11
N LYS A 183 -21.87 6.75 -23.89
CA LYS A 183 -20.62 6.73 -23.11
C LYS A 183 -20.31 5.35 -22.56
N ASN A 184 -19.02 5.01 -22.51
CA ASN A 184 -18.52 3.80 -21.90
C ASN A 184 -17.89 4.14 -20.55
N ILE A 185 -18.31 3.44 -19.50
CA ILE A 185 -17.90 3.72 -18.14
C ILE A 185 -17.50 2.46 -17.45
N LYS A 186 -16.40 2.55 -16.70
CA LYS A 186 -15.97 1.47 -15.83
C LYS A 186 -16.80 1.46 -14.55
N SER A 187 -17.35 0.29 -14.24
CA SER A 187 -18.11 0.06 -13.01
C SER A 187 -17.54 -1.14 -12.28
N VAL A 188 -17.67 -1.16 -10.99
CA VAL A 188 -17.17 -2.21 -10.11
C VAL A 188 -18.29 -2.81 -9.28
N SER A 189 -18.21 -4.12 -9.02
CA SER A 189 -19.16 -4.82 -8.16
C SER A 189 -18.75 -4.66 -6.71
N GLY A 190 -19.68 -4.21 -5.86
CA GLY A 190 -19.46 -4.06 -4.44
C GLY A 190 -20.68 -3.55 -3.72
N THR A 191 -20.61 -3.55 -2.40
CA THR A 191 -21.63 -2.95 -1.53
C THR A 191 -20.96 -1.95 -0.61
N LYS A 192 -21.54 -0.76 -0.48
CA LYS A 192 -21.07 0.25 0.47
C LYS A 192 -21.62 -0.09 1.85
N LYS A 193 -20.74 -0.08 2.85
CA LYS A 193 -21.08 -0.23 4.25
C LYS A 193 -20.50 0.91 5.04
N THR A 194 -21.24 1.41 6.02
CA THR A 194 -20.75 2.43 6.96
C THR A 194 -20.60 1.79 8.33
N GLN A 195 -19.48 2.06 8.97
CA GLN A 195 -19.20 1.63 10.34
C GLN A 195 -18.79 2.84 11.17
N THR A 196 -19.39 2.99 12.34
CA THR A 196 -19.09 4.07 13.28
C THR A 196 -18.25 3.52 14.43
N PHE A 197 -17.18 4.23 14.76
CA PHE A 197 -16.32 3.94 15.91
C PHE A 197 -16.43 5.06 16.93
N VAL A 198 -16.54 4.70 18.20
CA VAL A 198 -16.49 5.66 19.30
C VAL A 198 -15.08 5.65 19.86
N ILE A 199 -14.42 6.81 19.85
CA ILE A 199 -13.07 7.00 20.39
C ILE A 199 -13.19 7.81 21.66
N ASN A 200 -12.96 7.18 22.81
CA ASN A 200 -13.08 7.83 24.12
C ASN A 200 -11.77 8.51 24.53
N ASP A 201 -10.63 7.88 24.21
CA ASP A 201 -9.31 8.35 24.63
C ASP A 201 -8.44 8.73 23.42
N VAL A 202 -7.72 9.85 23.59
CA VAL A 202 -6.73 10.28 22.61
C VAL A 202 -5.47 9.44 22.78
N GLU A 203 -5.12 8.69 21.74
CA GLU A 203 -3.98 7.82 21.70
C GLU A 203 -3.19 8.08 20.43
N GLN A 204 -1.85 8.20 20.55
CA GLN A 204 -0.98 8.35 19.39
C GLN A 204 -0.95 7.05 18.59
N PHE A 205 -0.95 7.18 17.26
CA PHE A 205 -0.94 6.03 16.34
C PHE A 205 -2.08 5.03 16.58
N LYS A 206 -3.24 5.57 16.98
CA LYS A 206 -4.42 4.76 17.24
C LYS A 206 -4.74 3.87 16.05
N THR A 207 -5.02 2.60 16.34
CA THR A 207 -5.41 1.62 15.34
C THR A 207 -6.87 1.20 15.53
N LEU A 208 -7.60 1.14 14.42
CA LEU A 208 -8.96 0.60 14.36
C LEU A 208 -8.99 -0.59 13.42
N THR A 209 -9.66 -1.64 13.80
CA THR A 209 -9.80 -2.83 12.95
C THR A 209 -11.22 -2.91 12.40
N LEU A 210 -11.34 -3.01 11.09
CA LEU A 210 -12.59 -3.36 10.42
C LEU A 210 -12.69 -4.87 10.36
N PHE A 211 -13.73 -5.43 11.01
CA PHE A 211 -13.90 -6.89 11.14
C PHE A 211 -14.51 -7.54 9.90
N ASP A 212 -15.07 -6.76 8.98
CA ASP A 212 -15.53 -7.29 7.71
C ASP A 212 -14.36 -7.83 6.90
N LYS A 213 -14.57 -9.00 6.29
CA LYS A 213 -13.62 -9.59 5.34
C LYS A 213 -13.93 -9.13 3.94
N ASN A 214 -12.94 -9.21 3.06
CA ASN A 214 -13.07 -8.82 1.66
C ASN A 214 -13.34 -7.32 1.42
N ILE A 215 -12.80 -6.47 2.27
CA ILE A 215 -12.83 -5.03 2.07
C ILE A 215 -11.95 -4.68 0.87
N ILE A 216 -12.51 -3.94 -0.08
CA ILE A 216 -11.82 -3.53 -1.30
C ILE A 216 -11.03 -2.25 -1.07
N SER A 217 -11.71 -1.24 -0.51
CA SER A 217 -11.15 0.08 -0.21
C SER A 217 -12.00 0.80 0.82
N ILE A 218 -11.43 1.82 1.43
CA ILE A 218 -12.16 2.80 2.23
C ILE A 218 -12.47 3.97 1.30
N GLU A 219 -13.73 4.39 1.23
CA GLU A 219 -14.12 5.54 0.43
C GLU A 219 -13.87 6.84 1.19
N THR A 220 -14.42 6.95 2.40
CA THR A 220 -14.33 8.15 3.22
C THR A 220 -14.23 7.78 4.70
N ILE A 221 -13.47 8.56 5.44
CA ILE A 221 -13.49 8.59 6.89
C ILE A 221 -13.77 10.03 7.30
N VAL A 222 -14.83 10.22 8.08
CA VAL A 222 -15.25 11.54 8.56
C VAL A 222 -15.26 11.52 10.08
N ASP A 223 -14.72 12.56 10.72
CA ASP A 223 -14.78 12.69 12.17
C ASP A 223 -16.10 13.38 12.64
N SER A 224 -16.29 13.47 13.96
CA SER A 224 -17.47 14.11 14.54
C SER A 224 -17.62 15.60 14.21
N ASP A 225 -16.52 16.25 13.84
CA ASP A 225 -16.49 17.67 13.48
C ASP A 225 -16.74 17.89 11.97
N GLY A 226 -16.96 16.81 11.23
CA GLY A 226 -17.19 16.85 9.79
C GLY A 226 -15.93 16.99 8.94
N ASN A 227 -14.73 16.72 9.50
CA ASN A 227 -13.51 16.78 8.72
C ASN A 227 -13.23 15.43 8.04
N ASP A 228 -12.79 15.49 6.80
CA ASP A 228 -12.37 14.35 6.03
C ASP A 228 -10.93 13.92 6.35
N TRP A 229 -10.76 12.64 6.59
CA TRP A 229 -9.47 12.03 6.74
C TRP A 229 -9.02 11.41 5.41
N THR A 230 -7.78 11.61 5.04
CA THR A 230 -7.24 11.16 3.75
C THR A 230 -6.33 9.96 3.92
N GLU A 231 -6.53 8.92 3.09
CA GLU A 231 -5.62 7.79 3.03
C GLU A 231 -4.32 8.22 2.35
N VAL A 232 -3.19 7.90 3.00
CA VAL A 232 -1.84 8.16 2.47
C VAL A 232 -1.03 6.87 2.43
N PRO A 233 -0.05 6.73 1.54
CA PRO A 233 0.83 5.56 1.49
C PRO A 233 1.62 5.34 2.77
N TYR A 234 2.03 6.42 3.44
CA TYR A 234 2.76 6.40 4.72
C TYR A 234 2.44 7.65 5.54
N LEU A 235 2.41 7.53 6.86
CA LEU A 235 1.96 8.60 7.77
C LEU A 235 2.79 9.89 7.73
N ALA A 236 4.05 9.84 7.28
CA ALA A 236 4.88 11.02 7.14
C ALA A 236 4.53 11.87 5.90
N GLN A 237 3.67 11.38 5.00
CA GLN A 237 3.25 12.14 3.82
C GLN A 237 2.20 13.19 4.22
N ASP A 238 2.55 14.45 4.09
CA ASP A 238 1.69 15.60 4.45
C ASP A 238 0.95 16.21 3.25
N THR A 239 1.31 15.80 2.04
CA THR A 239 0.72 16.32 0.80
C THR A 239 0.24 15.18 -0.09
N THR A 240 -0.90 15.38 -0.73
CA THR A 240 -1.46 14.48 -1.75
C THR A 240 -1.93 15.27 -2.96
N PHE A 241 -2.25 14.57 -4.04
CA PHE A 241 -2.80 15.17 -5.24
C PHE A 241 -4.31 14.92 -5.28
N GLU A 242 -5.06 16.00 -5.44
CA GLU A 242 -6.50 15.97 -5.67
C GLU A 242 -6.77 16.20 -7.16
N GLN A 243 -7.62 15.37 -7.73
CA GLN A 243 -8.07 15.55 -9.11
C GLN A 243 -9.24 16.52 -9.12
N LEU A 244 -9.02 17.68 -9.71
CA LEU A 244 -10.08 18.65 -9.98
C LEU A 244 -10.53 18.54 -11.43
N LYS A 245 -11.86 18.59 -11.65
CA LYS A 245 -12.38 18.65 -12.99
C LYS A 245 -11.96 19.99 -13.63
N ASN A 246 -11.48 19.93 -14.87
CA ASN A 246 -11.14 21.10 -15.62
C ASN A 246 -12.42 21.78 -16.14
N ASN A 247 -13.05 22.58 -15.32
CA ASN A 247 -14.24 23.38 -15.68
C ASN A 247 -13.86 24.79 -16.18
N ALA A 248 -12.73 24.92 -16.85
CA ALA A 248 -12.14 26.20 -17.24
C ALA A 248 -12.91 26.92 -18.34
N ALA A 249 -14.23 26.92 -18.30
CA ALA A 249 -15.05 27.70 -19.27
C ALA A 249 -14.76 29.20 -19.25
N ASN A 250 -14.30 29.71 -18.10
CA ASN A 250 -14.03 31.12 -17.87
C ASN A 250 -12.53 31.49 -17.81
N ASP A 251 -11.63 30.49 -17.95
CA ASP A 251 -10.19 30.73 -17.96
C ASP A 251 -9.66 30.64 -19.38
N PRO A 252 -9.21 31.78 -19.95
CA PRO A 252 -8.77 31.83 -21.35
C PRO A 252 -7.54 30.94 -21.63
N ASP A 253 -6.69 30.71 -20.61
CA ASP A 253 -5.48 29.91 -20.75
C ASP A 253 -5.77 28.39 -20.70
N LEU A 254 -6.75 27.97 -19.93
CA LEU A 254 -7.11 26.56 -19.72
C LEU A 254 -8.24 26.10 -20.65
N HIS A 255 -9.07 27.00 -21.16
CA HIS A 255 -10.23 26.67 -22.00
C HIS A 255 -9.84 25.88 -23.26
N ALA A 256 -8.73 26.22 -23.90
CA ALA A 256 -8.24 25.55 -25.11
C ALA A 256 -7.88 24.08 -24.86
N TYR A 257 -7.53 23.71 -23.62
CA TYR A 257 -7.10 22.36 -23.23
C TYR A 257 -8.18 21.57 -22.53
N ASN A 258 -9.37 22.11 -22.30
CA ASN A 258 -10.46 21.50 -21.55
C ASN A 258 -10.83 20.11 -22.12
N GLN A 259 -10.88 19.96 -23.43
CA GLN A 259 -11.20 18.68 -24.07
C GLN A 259 -10.06 17.66 -24.01
N GLN A 260 -8.82 18.11 -23.93
CA GLN A 260 -7.62 17.25 -23.90
C GLN A 260 -7.21 16.86 -22.49
N THR A 261 -7.43 17.76 -21.52
CA THR A 261 -7.08 17.57 -20.10
C THR A 261 -8.31 17.75 -19.21
N PRO A 262 -9.16 16.72 -19.09
CA PRO A 262 -10.42 16.83 -18.35
C PRO A 262 -10.22 16.99 -16.84
N TYR A 263 -9.03 16.65 -16.33
CA TYR A 263 -8.67 16.74 -14.91
C TYR A 263 -7.35 17.48 -14.72
N LEU A 264 -7.32 18.31 -13.71
CA LEU A 264 -6.12 19.02 -13.22
C LEU A 264 -5.72 18.41 -11.88
N LEU A 265 -4.42 18.30 -11.65
CA LEU A 265 -3.88 17.84 -10.35
C LEU A 265 -3.57 19.07 -9.49
N LYS A 266 -4.21 19.14 -8.32
CA LYS A 266 -3.93 20.14 -7.30
C LYS A 266 -3.23 19.48 -6.12
N ILE A 267 -2.18 20.12 -5.61
CA ILE A 267 -1.53 19.71 -4.37
C ILE A 267 -2.43 20.09 -3.20
N LYS A 268 -2.78 19.11 -2.37
CA LYS A 268 -3.57 19.28 -1.14
C LYS A 268 -2.73 18.89 0.06
N LYS A 269 -2.62 19.76 1.04
CA LYS A 269 -2.10 19.40 2.36
C LYS A 269 -3.13 18.56 3.11
N VAL A 270 -2.68 17.47 3.73
CA VAL A 270 -3.54 16.50 4.42
C VAL A 270 -3.09 16.35 5.88
N PRO A 271 -3.51 17.29 6.75
CA PRO A 271 -3.19 17.22 8.18
C PRO A 271 -3.83 16.00 8.84
N LYS A 272 -5.06 15.66 8.47
CA LYS A 272 -5.79 14.49 8.95
C LYS A 272 -5.61 13.35 7.98
N ARG A 273 -4.80 12.35 8.37
CA ARG A 273 -4.40 11.26 7.50
C ARG A 273 -4.35 9.92 8.21
N PHE A 274 -4.50 8.87 7.45
CA PHE A 274 -4.43 7.50 7.94
C PHE A 274 -3.76 6.59 6.90
N VAL A 275 -3.28 5.46 7.37
CA VAL A 275 -2.81 4.35 6.52
C VAL A 275 -3.64 3.12 6.79
N THR A 276 -3.77 2.26 5.80
CA THR A 276 -4.49 0.99 5.94
C THR A 276 -3.54 -0.18 5.71
N ARG A 277 -3.72 -1.24 6.51
CA ARG A 277 -2.97 -2.49 6.40
C ARG A 277 -3.89 -3.67 6.49
N PHE A 278 -3.69 -4.66 5.64
CA PHE A 278 -4.36 -5.94 5.77
C PHE A 278 -3.64 -6.82 6.77
N LYS A 279 -4.40 -7.44 7.67
CA LYS A 279 -3.92 -8.46 8.61
C LYS A 279 -3.97 -9.85 7.97
N LEU A 280 -3.36 -10.82 8.62
CA LEU A 280 -3.33 -12.22 8.18
C LEU A 280 -4.71 -12.84 8.02
N ASP A 281 -5.65 -12.43 8.85
CA ASP A 281 -7.04 -12.87 8.87
C ASP A 281 -7.92 -12.20 7.82
N ASN A 282 -7.32 -11.41 6.92
CA ASN A 282 -7.96 -10.59 5.88
C ASN A 282 -8.85 -9.46 6.41
N THR A 283 -8.70 -9.08 7.68
CA THR A 283 -9.29 -7.85 8.20
C THR A 283 -8.44 -6.65 7.83
N LEU A 284 -9.06 -5.48 7.76
CA LEU A 284 -8.40 -4.23 7.44
C LEU A 284 -8.16 -3.44 8.73
N GLU A 285 -6.92 -3.08 8.98
CA GLU A 285 -6.51 -2.18 10.05
C GLU A 285 -6.29 -0.78 9.50
N ILE A 286 -6.83 0.20 10.20
CA ILE A 286 -6.65 1.64 9.94
C ILE A 286 -5.76 2.17 11.05
N GLN A 287 -4.66 2.80 10.71
CA GLN A 287 -3.77 3.46 11.65
C GLN A 287 -3.74 4.95 11.39
N PHE A 288 -4.01 5.73 12.43
CA PHE A 288 -3.96 7.18 12.40
C PHE A 288 -2.56 7.71 12.74
N GLY A 289 -2.35 9.00 12.55
CA GLY A 289 -1.09 9.67 12.83
C GLY A 289 -0.80 9.86 14.33
N PRO A 290 0.29 10.57 14.66
CA PRO A 290 0.70 10.79 16.05
C PRO A 290 -0.23 11.72 16.84
N GLY A 291 -1.17 12.39 16.17
CA GLY A 291 -2.02 13.41 16.81
C GLY A 291 -1.28 14.71 17.10
N SER A 292 -1.97 15.65 17.73
CA SER A 292 -1.36 16.91 18.18
C SER A 292 -0.58 16.70 19.47
N THR A 293 0.68 17.10 19.47
CA THR A 293 1.57 17.02 20.64
C THR A 293 1.71 18.37 21.35
N VAL A 294 0.71 19.21 21.25
CA VAL A 294 0.78 20.61 21.74
C VAL A 294 1.28 20.75 23.20
N ASN A 295 1.29 19.67 23.98
CA ASN A 295 1.70 19.70 25.39
C ASN A 295 2.64 18.55 25.80
N SER A 296 3.32 17.87 24.90
CA SER A 296 4.15 16.75 25.34
C SER A 296 5.63 16.96 25.05
N ASP A 297 6.41 16.86 26.13
CA ASP A 297 7.87 16.65 26.08
C ASP A 297 8.27 15.35 25.34
N SER A 298 7.29 14.56 24.89
CA SER A 298 7.47 13.31 24.13
C SER A 298 7.56 13.53 22.62
N CYS A 299 7.69 14.75 22.14
CA CYS A 299 7.96 15.00 20.73
C CYS A 299 9.30 14.38 20.37
N ILE A 300 9.26 13.41 19.43
CA ILE A 300 10.45 12.71 18.92
C ILE A 300 11.40 13.68 18.17
N VAL A 301 10.89 14.84 17.80
CA VAL A 301 11.68 15.90 17.17
C VAL A 301 12.36 16.73 18.26
N PRO A 302 13.70 16.78 18.28
CA PRO A 302 14.39 17.60 19.23
C PRO A 302 13.99 19.06 19.05
N ASP A 303 13.77 19.78 20.16
CA ASP A 303 13.43 21.20 20.14
C ASP A 303 14.50 21.97 19.34
N PRO A 304 14.11 22.61 18.23
CA PRO A 304 15.06 23.35 17.38
C PRO A 304 15.79 24.43 18.15
N ASN A 305 15.23 24.97 19.22
CA ASN A 305 15.85 25.97 20.08
C ASN A 305 17.01 25.37 20.91
N ASN A 306 16.97 24.07 21.18
CA ASN A 306 18.03 23.38 21.93
C ASN A 306 19.20 22.91 21.04
N ILE A 307 19.00 22.79 19.73
CA ILE A 307 20.04 22.39 18.77
C ILE A 307 20.92 23.57 18.38
N GLY A 308 20.42 24.79 18.56
CA GLY A 308 21.07 26.02 18.17
C GLY A 308 21.94 26.70 19.25
N LEU A 309 22.38 25.98 20.28
CA LEU A 309 23.27 26.52 21.32
C LEU A 309 24.56 27.07 20.70
N GLY A 310 24.58 28.37 20.43
CA GLY A 310 25.73 29.10 19.86
C GLY A 310 25.40 30.07 18.73
N ILE A 311 24.17 30.10 18.22
CA ILE A 311 23.75 31.08 17.21
C ILE A 311 22.90 32.17 17.90
N ASN A 312 23.55 33.26 18.17
CA ASN A 312 23.02 34.36 19.00
C ASN A 312 22.12 35.33 18.23
N ASP A 313 21.47 34.92 17.13
CA ASP A 313 20.63 35.84 16.33
C ASP A 313 19.11 35.63 16.47
N GLY A 314 18.69 34.84 17.46
CA GLY A 314 17.27 34.73 17.85
C GLY A 314 16.34 34.13 16.77
N ARG A 315 16.89 33.56 15.71
CA ARG A 315 16.12 32.90 14.65
C ARG A 315 16.42 31.42 14.64
N SER A 316 15.44 30.63 15.04
CA SER A 316 15.48 29.18 14.83
C SER A 316 15.41 28.88 13.33
N LYS A 317 16.44 28.27 12.77
CA LYS A 317 16.46 27.88 11.36
C LYS A 317 15.48 26.76 11.03
N LEU A 318 14.90 26.12 12.03
CA LEU A 318 13.95 24.99 11.90
C LEU A 318 12.50 25.38 12.22
N ASP A 319 12.26 26.61 12.64
CA ASP A 319 10.94 27.10 13.05
C ASP A 319 9.93 27.23 11.90
N VAL A 320 10.37 27.04 10.67
CA VAL A 320 9.54 27.29 9.47
C VAL A 320 9.00 25.99 8.84
N ALA A 321 9.55 24.84 9.20
CA ALA A 321 9.37 23.65 8.36
C ALA A 321 8.60 22.49 9.01
N TYR A 322 8.37 22.50 10.32
CA TYR A 322 7.77 21.35 10.99
C TYR A 322 6.57 21.75 11.86
N ASP A 323 5.41 21.24 11.50
CA ASP A 323 4.21 21.30 12.32
C ASP A 323 3.98 19.92 12.97
N PRO A 324 4.22 19.79 14.30
CA PRO A 324 4.04 18.51 14.99
C PRO A 324 2.57 18.13 15.18
N SER A 325 1.63 19.00 14.82
CA SER A 325 0.19 18.75 14.95
C SER A 325 -0.42 17.96 13.81
N ASN A 326 0.38 17.63 12.79
CA ASN A 326 -0.07 16.91 11.61
C ASN A 326 0.19 15.40 11.68
#